data_e1627c48463b01b92a72a9478da18666
#
_entry.id   e1627c48463b01b92a72a9478da18666
#
_cell.length_a   1.000
_cell.length_b   1.000
_cell.length_c   1.000
_cell.angle_alpha   90.00
_cell.angle_beta   90.00
_cell.angle_gamma   90.00
#
_symmetry.space_group_name_H-M   'P 1'
#
loop_
_entity.id
_entity.type
_entity.pdbx_description
1 polymer ?
#
loop_
_entity_poly.entity_id
_entity_poly.type
_entity_poly.pdbx_seq_one_letter_code
_entity_poly.pdbx_strand_id
1 'polypeptide(L)'
;EAGADIIRTNSFASNVQTLCPDPSGQTREARLRTVYENVSAACRIAKSAVKEAGCGLAGGGEESRGQDREAVRDKSQREIYIAGDIGPVPEQGGADERDEAVIEEYKTMAEAHLDAGIRLIWFETFPDLERILPVAEWIRSVSDAFIMVSFSVNVFGYTQTGIGMGELLKTAKESELIDGIGFNCGIGPSHLSRLLKRQDLGDLIVSAVPNAGYADRIENRMVYRDNSAYFCEAMEEIAGLGVNIIGGCCGTS
;
A
#
# COMPACT_ATOMS: atom_id res chain seq x y z
N GLU A 1 1.59 -19.24 5.31
CA GLU A 1 1.19 -20.02 6.49
C GLU A 1 0.33 -19.22 7.46
N ALA A 2 0.55 -17.87 7.57
CA ALA A 2 -0.26 -16.99 8.43
C ALA A 2 -1.68 -16.73 7.92
N GLY A 3 -2.03 -17.18 6.74
CA GLY A 3 -3.37 -17.05 6.19
C GLY A 3 -3.71 -15.67 5.62
N ALA A 4 -2.76 -14.89 5.16
CA ALA A 4 -3.01 -13.60 4.51
C ALA A 4 -3.73 -13.76 3.16
N ASP A 5 -4.73 -12.92 2.89
CA ASP A 5 -5.44 -12.86 1.59
C ASP A 5 -4.79 -11.85 0.64
N ILE A 6 -4.06 -10.88 1.19
CA ILE A 6 -3.28 -9.89 0.45
C ILE A 6 -1.86 -9.90 0.99
N ILE A 7 -0.87 -9.99 0.10
CA ILE A 7 0.54 -9.73 0.43
C ILE A 7 1.03 -8.52 -0.35
N ARG A 8 1.97 -7.79 0.22
CA ARG A 8 2.58 -6.63 -0.43
C ARG A 8 3.93 -6.98 -1.04
N THR A 9 4.28 -6.34 -2.14
CA THR A 9 5.65 -6.36 -2.65
C THR A 9 6.57 -5.65 -1.66
N ASN A 10 7.81 -6.10 -1.52
CA ASN A 10 8.80 -5.40 -0.69
C ASN A 10 9.42 -4.23 -1.48
N SER A 11 8.61 -3.24 -1.82
CA SER A 11 8.98 -2.10 -2.67
C SER A 11 8.64 -0.73 -2.09
N PHE A 12 8.13 -0.66 -0.85
CA PHE A 12 7.79 0.59 -0.15
C PHE A 12 8.86 1.68 -0.26
N ALA A 13 10.13 1.33 -0.05
CA ALA A 13 11.25 2.25 -0.09
C ALA A 13 12.07 2.16 -1.40
N SER A 14 11.47 1.67 -2.48
CA SER A 14 12.13 1.51 -3.79
C SER A 14 12.20 2.83 -4.55
N ASN A 15 12.76 3.87 -3.93
CA ASN A 15 12.92 5.19 -4.50
C ASN A 15 14.39 5.51 -4.80
N VAL A 16 14.63 6.50 -5.66
CA VAL A 16 15.98 6.91 -6.10
C VAL A 16 16.88 7.25 -4.92
N GLN A 17 16.36 7.93 -3.91
CA GLN A 17 17.16 8.32 -2.75
C GLN A 17 17.66 7.13 -1.95
N THR A 18 16.82 6.12 -1.81
CA THR A 18 17.18 4.88 -1.07
C THR A 18 18.11 3.98 -1.88
N LEU A 19 17.82 3.82 -3.18
CA LEU A 19 18.54 2.86 -4.04
C LEU A 19 19.82 3.43 -4.64
N CYS A 20 19.90 4.76 -4.79
CA CYS A 20 21.02 5.47 -5.40
C CYS A 20 21.49 6.60 -4.47
N PRO A 21 22.01 6.29 -3.25
CA PRO A 21 22.36 7.32 -2.26
C PRO A 21 23.53 8.22 -2.70
N ASP A 22 24.37 7.73 -3.62
CA ASP A 22 25.38 8.54 -4.30
C ASP A 22 24.99 8.73 -5.76
N PRO A 23 24.40 9.89 -6.13
CA PRO A 23 23.98 10.16 -7.49
C PRO A 23 25.14 10.57 -8.42
N SER A 24 26.36 10.67 -7.90
CA SER A 24 27.52 11.12 -8.68
C SER A 24 27.80 10.16 -9.86
N GLY A 25 27.87 10.73 -11.07
CA GLY A 25 28.16 9.96 -12.27
C GLY A 25 27.00 9.16 -12.86
N GLN A 26 25.79 9.22 -12.28
CA GLN A 26 24.61 8.53 -12.84
C GLN A 26 23.63 9.52 -13.46
N THR A 27 23.11 9.20 -14.65
CA THR A 27 22.01 9.95 -15.24
C THR A 27 20.70 9.67 -14.50
N ARG A 28 19.71 10.56 -14.70
CA ARG A 28 18.38 10.35 -14.14
C ARG A 28 17.75 9.05 -14.65
N GLU A 29 17.84 8.79 -15.93
CA GLU A 29 17.31 7.57 -16.55
C GLU A 29 17.94 6.30 -15.94
N ALA A 30 19.25 6.32 -15.66
CA ALA A 30 19.93 5.19 -15.04
C ALA A 30 19.41 4.93 -13.62
N ARG A 31 19.11 5.99 -12.87
CA ARG A 31 18.54 5.88 -11.51
C ARG A 31 17.10 5.37 -11.53
N LEU A 32 16.25 5.90 -12.42
CA LEU A 32 14.89 5.43 -12.61
C LEU A 32 14.86 3.97 -13.07
N ARG A 33 15.78 3.57 -13.94
CA ARG A 33 15.95 2.17 -14.31
C ARG A 33 16.28 1.28 -13.12
N THR A 34 17.12 1.73 -12.19
CA THR A 34 17.41 1.00 -10.95
C THR A 34 16.15 0.82 -10.10
N VAL A 35 15.31 1.86 -9.99
CA VAL A 35 14.00 1.78 -9.32
C VAL A 35 13.11 0.73 -9.99
N TYR A 36 12.93 0.82 -11.29
CA TYR A 36 12.13 -0.13 -12.06
C TYR A 36 12.60 -1.59 -11.88
N GLU A 37 13.91 -1.85 -12.01
CA GLU A 37 14.48 -3.19 -11.84
C GLU A 37 14.31 -3.73 -10.42
N ASN A 38 14.41 -2.88 -9.40
CA ASN A 38 14.20 -3.24 -8.00
C ASN A 38 12.74 -3.62 -7.73
N VAL A 39 11.80 -2.79 -8.15
CA VAL A 39 10.35 -3.06 -8.03
C VAL A 39 9.97 -4.34 -8.78
N SER A 40 10.47 -4.52 -10.01
CA SER A 40 10.25 -5.74 -10.79
C SER A 40 10.78 -6.99 -10.08
N ALA A 41 11.92 -6.88 -9.38
CA ALA A 41 12.45 -7.98 -8.58
C ALA A 41 11.55 -8.29 -7.38
N ALA A 42 11.06 -7.26 -6.68
CA ALA A 42 10.11 -7.43 -5.56
C ALA A 42 8.81 -8.12 -6.01
N CYS A 43 8.30 -7.78 -7.20
CA CYS A 43 7.13 -8.46 -7.79
C CYS A 43 7.40 -9.94 -8.07
N ARG A 44 8.57 -10.28 -8.63
CA ARG A 44 8.95 -11.68 -8.87
C ARG A 44 9.03 -12.48 -7.57
N ILE A 45 9.60 -11.89 -6.51
CA ILE A 45 9.70 -12.52 -5.19
C ILE A 45 8.30 -12.78 -4.61
N ALA A 46 7.41 -11.78 -4.64
CA ALA A 46 6.04 -11.94 -4.16
C ALA A 46 5.29 -13.04 -4.92
N LYS A 47 5.39 -13.09 -6.24
CA LYS A 47 4.78 -14.15 -7.06
C LYS A 47 5.35 -15.53 -6.74
N SER A 48 6.66 -15.66 -6.54
CA SER A 48 7.30 -16.93 -6.14
C SER A 48 6.78 -17.38 -4.78
N ALA A 49 6.66 -16.48 -3.81
CA ALA A 49 6.14 -16.81 -2.48
C ALA A 49 4.69 -17.35 -2.53
N VAL A 50 3.82 -16.75 -3.35
CA VAL A 50 2.45 -17.24 -3.55
C VAL A 50 2.46 -18.63 -4.16
N LYS A 51 3.27 -18.87 -5.19
CA LYS A 51 3.41 -20.16 -5.84
C LYS A 51 3.96 -21.23 -4.89
N GLU A 52 5.00 -20.91 -4.14
CA GLU A 52 5.61 -21.83 -3.15
C GLU A 52 4.65 -22.18 -2.01
N ALA A 53 3.75 -21.26 -1.65
CA ALA A 53 2.68 -21.52 -0.69
C ALA A 53 1.55 -22.44 -1.24
N GLY A 54 1.62 -22.83 -2.52
CA GLY A 54 0.58 -23.63 -3.17
C GLY A 54 -0.73 -22.85 -3.40
N CYS A 55 -0.66 -21.53 -3.45
CA CYS A 55 -1.81 -20.65 -3.67
C CYS A 55 -1.89 -20.17 -5.12
N GLY A 56 -3.10 -19.84 -5.57
CA GLY A 56 -3.34 -19.14 -6.83
C GLY A 56 -3.16 -17.64 -6.70
N LEU A 57 -2.85 -16.95 -7.81
CA LEU A 57 -2.85 -15.50 -7.88
C LEU A 57 -4.26 -15.01 -8.20
N ALA A 58 -4.82 -14.19 -7.31
CA ALA A 58 -6.06 -13.49 -7.54
C ALA A 58 -5.86 -12.32 -8.51
N GLY A 59 -6.82 -12.09 -9.40
CA GLY A 59 -6.78 -10.96 -10.35
C GLY A 59 -5.82 -11.11 -11.53
N GLY A 60 -5.14 -12.25 -11.69
CA GLY A 60 -4.25 -12.53 -12.82
C GLY A 60 -5.03 -12.86 -14.10
N GLY A 61 -5.46 -11.84 -14.85
CA GLY A 61 -6.36 -11.96 -16.00
C GLY A 61 -5.77 -11.83 -17.39
N GLU A 62 -4.47 -12.04 -17.66
CA GLU A 62 -3.93 -11.83 -19.02
C GLU A 62 -3.08 -12.95 -19.64
N GLU A 63 -2.79 -14.04 -18.94
CA GLU A 63 -2.13 -15.18 -19.62
C GLU A 63 -3.09 -16.14 -20.34
N SER A 64 -4.41 -15.85 -20.42
CA SER A 64 -5.41 -16.72 -21.05
C SER A 64 -6.27 -16.04 -22.12
N ARG A 65 -5.72 -15.12 -22.89
CA ARG A 65 -6.36 -14.62 -24.13
C ARG A 65 -6.07 -15.51 -25.36
N GLY A 66 -5.84 -16.79 -25.17
CA GLY A 66 -5.66 -17.75 -26.24
C GLY A 66 -6.09 -19.14 -25.81
N GLN A 67 -7.30 -19.54 -26.25
CA GLN A 67 -7.79 -20.93 -26.30
C GLN A 67 -7.89 -21.68 -24.95
N ASP A 68 -9.13 -22.11 -24.68
CA ASP A 68 -9.61 -22.98 -23.59
C ASP A 68 -10.03 -22.29 -22.29
N ARG A 69 -11.21 -21.65 -22.34
CA ARG A 69 -11.98 -21.19 -21.18
C ARG A 69 -12.57 -22.34 -20.32
N GLU A 70 -12.14 -23.59 -20.52
CA GLU A 70 -12.57 -24.77 -19.77
C GLU A 70 -11.48 -25.46 -18.96
N ALA A 71 -10.30 -24.87 -18.77
CA ALA A 71 -9.41 -25.33 -17.72
C ALA A 71 -10.10 -25.08 -16.38
N VAL A 72 -10.61 -26.16 -15.79
CA VAL A 72 -11.24 -26.23 -14.46
C VAL A 72 -10.31 -25.54 -13.47
N ARG A 73 -10.60 -24.26 -13.15
CA ARG A 73 -10.00 -23.62 -11.96
C ARG A 73 -10.33 -24.53 -10.80
N ASP A 74 -9.32 -25.11 -10.20
CA ASP A 74 -9.49 -25.86 -8.97
C ASP A 74 -9.96 -24.87 -7.89
N LYS A 75 -11.27 -24.83 -7.66
CA LYS A 75 -11.90 -23.95 -6.66
C LYS A 75 -11.47 -24.27 -5.22
N SER A 76 -10.65 -25.32 -5.03
CA SER A 76 -10.09 -25.67 -3.73
C SER A 76 -8.81 -24.90 -3.41
N GLN A 77 -8.16 -24.27 -4.42
CA GLN A 77 -6.92 -23.54 -4.22
C GLN A 77 -7.23 -22.11 -3.73
N ARG A 78 -6.67 -21.75 -2.56
CA ARG A 78 -6.78 -20.40 -2.02
C ARG A 78 -6.12 -19.40 -2.95
N GLU A 79 -6.80 -18.32 -3.27
CA GLU A 79 -6.26 -17.22 -4.06
C GLU A 79 -5.70 -16.10 -3.15
N ILE A 80 -4.55 -15.55 -3.52
CA ILE A 80 -3.88 -14.45 -2.82
C ILE A 80 -3.71 -13.27 -3.76
N TYR A 81 -4.07 -12.08 -3.31
CA TYR A 81 -3.78 -10.83 -4.00
C TYR A 81 -2.36 -10.38 -3.71
N ILE A 82 -1.68 -9.85 -4.73
CA ILE A 82 -0.41 -9.14 -4.54
C ILE A 82 -0.68 -7.66 -4.74
N ALA A 83 -0.43 -6.88 -3.70
CA ALA A 83 -0.45 -5.42 -3.77
C ALA A 83 0.94 -4.90 -4.12
N GLY A 84 1.02 -4.09 -5.18
CA GLY A 84 2.20 -3.33 -5.55
C GLY A 84 2.35 -2.14 -4.60
N ASP A 85 3.28 -2.25 -3.67
CA ASP A 85 3.44 -1.31 -2.57
C ASP A 85 4.34 -0.13 -2.98
N ILE A 86 3.82 1.09 -2.87
CA ILE A 86 4.51 2.34 -3.19
C ILE A 86 4.45 3.25 -1.96
N GLY A 87 5.61 3.49 -1.34
CA GLY A 87 5.74 4.46 -0.26
C GLY A 87 6.10 5.86 -0.77
N PRO A 88 5.97 6.90 0.08
CA PRO A 88 6.33 8.26 -0.27
C PRO A 88 7.84 8.39 -0.51
N VAL A 89 8.20 9.13 -1.55
CA VAL A 89 9.60 9.53 -1.79
C VAL A 89 9.96 10.55 -0.70
N PRO A 90 11.08 10.35 0.03
CA PRO A 90 11.50 11.27 1.08
C PRO A 90 11.77 12.67 0.54
N GLU A 91 11.34 13.70 1.27
CA GLU A 91 11.60 15.10 0.91
C GLU A 91 13.10 15.41 0.93
N GLN A 92 13.60 15.94 -0.17
CA GLN A 92 14.97 16.48 -0.23
C GLN A 92 14.91 18.00 -0.15
N GLY A 93 15.28 18.55 1.00
CA GLY A 93 15.62 19.98 1.09
C GLY A 93 14.53 20.98 0.69
N GLY A 94 13.25 20.65 0.88
CA GLY A 94 12.12 21.50 0.52
C GLY A 94 11.61 21.32 -0.91
N ALA A 95 11.96 20.23 -1.58
CA ALA A 95 11.35 19.88 -2.86
C ALA A 95 9.86 19.56 -2.65
N ASP A 96 9.00 20.22 -3.43
CA ASP A 96 7.57 19.93 -3.50
C ASP A 96 7.40 18.53 -4.12
N GLU A 97 6.69 17.63 -3.46
CA GLU A 97 6.40 16.28 -3.99
C GLU A 97 5.56 16.29 -5.29
N ARG A 98 5.02 17.46 -5.67
CA ARG A 98 4.43 17.73 -6.99
C ARG A 98 5.46 18.02 -8.07
N ASP A 99 6.75 18.04 -7.72
CA ASP A 99 7.83 18.17 -8.71
C ASP A 99 7.70 17.05 -9.75
N GLU A 100 7.77 17.40 -11.02
CA GLU A 100 7.74 16.46 -12.16
C GLU A 100 8.68 15.27 -11.95
N ALA A 101 9.79 15.50 -11.27
CA ALA A 101 10.77 14.48 -10.97
C ALA A 101 10.25 13.39 -10.05
N VAL A 102 9.53 13.75 -9.00
CA VAL A 102 8.94 12.81 -8.03
C VAL A 102 7.76 12.06 -8.66
N ILE A 103 6.94 12.77 -9.43
CA ILE A 103 5.81 12.17 -10.17
C ILE A 103 6.32 11.11 -11.16
N GLU A 104 7.41 11.40 -11.90
CA GLU A 104 8.01 10.45 -12.83
C GLU A 104 8.54 9.20 -12.10
N GLU A 105 9.10 9.38 -10.91
CA GLU A 105 9.58 8.28 -10.09
C GLU A 105 8.42 7.39 -9.60
N TYR A 106 7.32 7.97 -9.12
CA TYR A 106 6.11 7.20 -8.79
C TYR A 106 5.51 6.49 -9.99
N LYS A 107 5.48 7.12 -11.18
CA LYS A 107 5.05 6.48 -12.43
C LYS A 107 5.94 5.29 -12.77
N THR A 108 7.26 5.42 -12.61
CA THR A 108 8.22 4.32 -12.84
C THR A 108 7.96 3.12 -11.91
N MET A 109 7.67 3.38 -10.62
CA MET A 109 7.30 2.32 -9.66
C MET A 109 5.99 1.65 -10.07
N ALA A 110 4.97 2.43 -10.41
CA ALA A 110 3.66 1.91 -10.83
C ALA A 110 3.77 1.11 -12.13
N GLU A 111 4.53 1.59 -13.13
CA GLU A 111 4.80 0.89 -14.39
C GLU A 111 5.43 -0.48 -14.14
N ALA A 112 6.46 -0.56 -13.30
CA ALA A 112 7.11 -1.83 -12.98
C ALA A 112 6.15 -2.84 -12.33
N HIS A 113 5.21 -2.39 -11.49
CA HIS A 113 4.16 -3.24 -10.94
C HIS A 113 3.18 -3.70 -12.03
N LEU A 114 2.70 -2.78 -12.86
CA LEU A 114 1.74 -3.08 -13.94
C LEU A 114 2.34 -4.04 -14.97
N ASP A 115 3.58 -3.84 -15.38
CA ASP A 115 4.32 -4.72 -16.31
C ASP A 115 4.55 -6.11 -15.71
N ALA A 116 4.74 -6.18 -14.39
CA ALA A 116 4.75 -7.44 -13.69
C ALA A 116 3.34 -8.07 -13.55
N GLY A 117 2.28 -7.50 -14.12
CA GLY A 117 0.91 -8.01 -14.03
C GLY A 117 0.26 -7.85 -12.65
N ILE A 118 0.77 -6.95 -11.80
CA ILE A 118 0.11 -6.58 -10.55
C ILE A 118 -1.04 -5.64 -10.89
N ARG A 119 -2.22 -5.90 -10.31
CA ARG A 119 -3.46 -5.14 -10.59
C ARG A 119 -4.07 -4.53 -9.33
N LEU A 120 -3.36 -4.54 -8.21
CA LEU A 120 -3.67 -3.80 -7.00
C LEU A 120 -2.45 -2.92 -6.68
N ILE A 121 -2.55 -1.62 -6.95
CA ILE A 121 -1.51 -0.64 -6.64
C ILE A 121 -1.87 0.02 -5.31
N TRP A 122 -0.96 -0.04 -4.35
CA TRP A 122 -1.17 0.47 -3.00
C TRP A 122 -0.17 1.58 -2.66
N PHE A 123 -0.66 2.81 -2.64
CA PHE A 123 0.08 3.95 -2.13
C PHE A 123 -0.03 3.96 -0.60
N GLU A 124 1.06 3.66 0.11
CA GLU A 124 1.06 3.45 1.56
C GLU A 124 1.73 4.59 2.31
N THR A 125 1.10 5.04 3.41
CA THR A 125 1.64 6.04 4.36
C THR A 125 1.82 7.44 3.74
N PHE A 126 0.98 7.80 2.78
CA PHE A 126 1.02 9.13 2.17
C PHE A 126 0.46 10.20 3.13
N PRO A 127 0.96 11.44 3.06
CA PRO A 127 0.50 12.53 3.90
C PRO A 127 -0.79 13.19 3.40
N ASP A 128 -1.07 13.13 2.10
CA ASP A 128 -2.28 13.63 1.46
C ASP A 128 -2.57 12.91 0.14
N LEU A 129 -3.76 13.14 -0.41
CA LEU A 129 -4.22 12.53 -1.65
C LEU A 129 -3.69 13.28 -2.89
N GLU A 130 -3.50 14.58 -2.79
CA GLU A 130 -3.14 15.42 -3.93
C GLU A 130 -1.80 15.03 -4.55
N ARG A 131 -0.88 14.55 -3.71
CA ARG A 131 0.48 14.13 -4.13
C ARG A 131 0.49 12.92 -5.07
N ILE A 132 -0.57 12.13 -5.09
CA ILE A 132 -0.65 10.92 -5.93
C ILE A 132 -1.62 11.07 -7.11
N LEU A 133 -2.47 12.11 -7.14
CA LEU A 133 -3.46 12.28 -8.20
C LEU A 133 -2.87 12.22 -9.62
N PRO A 134 -1.74 12.90 -9.96
CA PRO A 134 -1.16 12.81 -11.30
C PRO A 134 -0.70 11.41 -11.68
N VAL A 135 -0.32 10.60 -10.69
CA VAL A 135 0.08 9.19 -10.90
C VAL A 135 -1.16 8.32 -11.06
N ALA A 136 -2.20 8.54 -10.27
CA ALA A 136 -3.47 7.84 -10.38
C ALA A 136 -4.14 8.10 -11.74
N GLU A 137 -4.16 9.34 -12.21
CA GLU A 137 -4.63 9.68 -13.57
C GLU A 137 -3.85 8.92 -14.65
N TRP A 138 -2.52 8.88 -14.52
CA TRP A 138 -1.70 8.12 -15.46
C TRP A 138 -2.02 6.63 -15.40
N ILE A 139 -2.13 6.03 -14.21
CA ILE A 139 -2.51 4.61 -14.07
C ILE A 139 -3.84 4.33 -14.76
N ARG A 140 -4.86 5.19 -14.54
CA ARG A 140 -6.18 5.07 -15.20
C ARG A 140 -6.10 5.16 -16.72
N SER A 141 -5.16 5.91 -17.26
CA SER A 141 -4.98 6.03 -18.72
C SER A 141 -4.40 4.78 -19.36
N VAL A 142 -3.71 3.92 -18.62
CA VAL A 142 -2.98 2.75 -19.13
C VAL A 142 -3.48 1.41 -18.57
N SER A 143 -4.29 1.42 -17.51
CA SER A 143 -4.70 0.21 -16.78
C SER A 143 -6.02 0.40 -16.03
N ASP A 144 -6.71 -0.71 -15.80
CA ASP A 144 -7.87 -0.85 -14.92
C ASP A 144 -7.49 -1.33 -13.50
N ALA A 145 -6.21 -1.21 -13.12
CA ALA A 145 -5.74 -1.66 -11.82
C ALA A 145 -6.48 -0.96 -10.67
N PHE A 146 -6.77 -1.71 -9.61
CA PHE A 146 -7.35 -1.18 -8.39
C PHE A 146 -6.33 -0.28 -7.68
N ILE A 147 -6.71 0.95 -7.38
CA ILE A 147 -5.86 1.94 -6.69
C ILE A 147 -6.34 2.10 -5.25
N MET A 148 -5.51 1.66 -4.31
CA MET A 148 -5.67 1.87 -2.88
C MET A 148 -4.72 2.95 -2.39
N VAL A 149 -5.22 3.90 -1.59
CA VAL A 149 -4.38 4.93 -0.96
C VAL A 149 -4.52 4.85 0.55
N SER A 150 -3.41 4.79 1.27
CA SER A 150 -3.40 4.74 2.73
C SER A 150 -2.62 5.90 3.35
N PHE A 151 -3.18 6.43 4.41
CA PHE A 151 -2.67 7.59 5.12
C PHE A 151 -2.23 7.24 6.54
N SER A 152 -1.15 7.87 7.00
CA SER A 152 -0.79 7.85 8.40
C SER A 152 -1.44 9.03 9.12
N VAL A 153 -2.17 8.74 10.20
CA VAL A 153 -2.82 9.76 11.03
C VAL A 153 -2.32 9.70 12.47
N ASN A 154 -2.35 10.84 13.14
CA ASN A 154 -2.05 10.93 14.57
C ASN A 154 -3.26 10.53 15.43
N VAL A 155 -3.11 10.56 16.78
CA VAL A 155 -4.17 10.19 17.73
C VAL A 155 -5.42 11.04 17.66
N PHE A 156 -5.36 12.20 17.03
CA PHE A 156 -6.48 13.11 16.81
C PHE A 156 -7.14 12.92 15.45
N GLY A 157 -6.59 12.04 14.59
CA GLY A 157 -7.11 11.74 13.26
C GLY A 157 -6.65 12.69 12.15
N TYR A 158 -5.51 13.35 12.32
CA TYR A 158 -4.92 14.25 11.31
C TYR A 158 -3.65 13.66 10.72
N THR A 159 -3.46 13.85 9.43
CA THR A 159 -2.20 13.53 8.74
C THR A 159 -1.09 14.50 9.14
N GLN A 160 0.13 14.25 8.64
CA GLN A 160 1.27 15.14 8.86
C GLN A 160 1.04 16.53 8.23
N THR A 161 0.29 16.61 7.12
CA THR A 161 -0.09 17.87 6.47
C THR A 161 -1.31 18.54 7.10
N GLY A 162 -1.90 17.95 8.13
CA GLY A 162 -3.01 18.52 8.89
C GLY A 162 -4.40 18.20 8.33
N ILE A 163 -4.52 17.31 7.36
CA ILE A 163 -5.80 16.90 6.77
C ILE A 163 -6.48 15.89 7.70
N GLY A 164 -7.75 16.10 8.01
CA GLY A 164 -8.52 15.22 8.88
C GLY A 164 -9.01 13.96 8.18
N MET A 165 -9.12 12.85 8.93
CA MET A 165 -9.62 11.56 8.44
C MET A 165 -10.96 11.68 7.72
N GLY A 166 -11.91 12.47 8.25
CA GLY A 166 -13.22 12.67 7.62
C GLY A 166 -13.15 13.40 6.27
N GLU A 167 -12.20 14.32 6.12
CA GLU A 167 -11.95 15.03 4.86
C GLU A 167 -11.34 14.07 3.82
N LEU A 168 -10.37 13.25 4.21
CA LEU A 168 -9.80 12.22 3.36
C LEU A 168 -10.85 11.23 2.85
N LEU A 169 -11.72 10.76 3.73
CA LEU A 169 -12.83 9.87 3.37
C LEU A 169 -13.80 10.53 2.40
N LYS A 170 -14.12 11.81 2.62
CA LYS A 170 -14.98 12.58 1.72
C LYS A 170 -14.34 12.72 0.34
N THR A 171 -13.06 13.13 0.29
CA THR A 171 -12.34 13.27 -0.98
C THR A 171 -12.25 11.95 -1.73
N ALA A 172 -12.05 10.83 -1.02
CA ALA A 172 -12.06 9.50 -1.62
C ALA A 172 -13.42 9.12 -2.22
N LYS A 173 -14.53 9.43 -1.52
CA LYS A 173 -15.89 9.20 -2.03
C LYS A 173 -16.19 9.98 -3.30
N GLU A 174 -15.63 11.16 -3.44
CA GLU A 174 -15.83 12.07 -4.57
C GLU A 174 -14.87 11.82 -5.74
N SER A 175 -13.83 11.00 -5.53
CA SER A 175 -12.79 10.74 -6.54
C SER A 175 -13.17 9.56 -7.44
N GLU A 176 -13.04 9.75 -8.75
CA GLU A 176 -13.12 8.67 -9.75
C GLU A 176 -11.77 7.98 -10.00
N LEU A 177 -10.69 8.49 -9.37
CA LEU A 177 -9.33 8.02 -9.60
C LEU A 177 -8.89 6.90 -8.66
N ILE A 178 -9.51 6.79 -7.49
CA ILE A 178 -9.14 5.82 -6.46
C ILE A 178 -10.30 4.90 -6.14
N ASP A 179 -10.01 3.63 -5.85
CA ASP A 179 -11.03 2.60 -5.59
C ASP A 179 -11.15 2.30 -4.09
N GLY A 180 -10.13 2.64 -3.31
CA GLY A 180 -10.12 2.39 -1.88
C GLY A 180 -9.22 3.32 -1.12
N ILE A 181 -9.56 3.51 0.15
CA ILE A 181 -8.83 4.35 1.09
C ILE A 181 -8.45 3.56 2.34
N GLY A 182 -7.34 3.90 2.96
CA GLY A 182 -6.92 3.23 4.17
C GLY A 182 -6.22 4.12 5.17
N PHE A 183 -6.03 3.55 6.36
CA PHE A 183 -5.26 4.17 7.43
C PHE A 183 -4.26 3.16 7.96
N ASN A 184 -2.99 3.50 7.89
CA ASN A 184 -1.91 2.63 8.32
C ASN A 184 -0.88 3.37 9.15
N CYS A 185 -0.10 2.63 9.93
CA CYS A 185 0.96 3.18 10.75
C CYS A 185 0.46 4.26 11.74
N GLY A 186 1.35 5.13 12.24
CA GLY A 186 1.04 6.29 13.08
C GLY A 186 0.48 5.95 14.47
N ILE A 187 -0.58 5.17 14.55
CA ILE A 187 -1.29 4.85 15.79
C ILE A 187 -1.57 3.36 15.95
N GLY A 188 -1.84 2.94 17.20
CA GLY A 188 -2.24 1.58 17.50
C GLY A 188 -3.74 1.32 17.24
N PRO A 189 -4.18 0.03 17.31
CA PRO A 189 -5.49 -0.38 16.85
C PRO A 189 -6.65 0.24 17.63
N SER A 190 -6.55 0.36 18.95
CA SER A 190 -7.63 0.99 19.77
C SER A 190 -7.85 2.47 19.48
N HIS A 191 -6.78 3.21 19.09
CA HIS A 191 -6.95 4.60 18.66
C HIS A 191 -7.58 4.67 17.27
N LEU A 192 -7.14 3.80 16.36
CA LEU A 192 -7.72 3.72 15.02
C LEU A 192 -9.19 3.34 15.08
N SER A 193 -9.58 2.31 15.88
CA SER A 193 -10.97 1.93 16.12
C SER A 193 -11.81 3.12 16.56
N ARG A 194 -11.31 3.87 17.55
CA ARG A 194 -12.01 5.03 18.12
C ARG A 194 -12.21 6.16 17.12
N LEU A 195 -11.25 6.36 16.20
CA LEU A 195 -11.38 7.35 15.12
C LEU A 195 -12.38 6.88 14.06
N LEU A 196 -12.30 5.62 13.62
CA LEU A 196 -13.18 5.04 12.60
C LEU A 196 -14.64 5.00 13.05
N LYS A 197 -14.94 4.74 14.34
CA LYS A 197 -16.30 4.79 14.91
C LYS A 197 -17.02 6.14 14.70
N ARG A 198 -16.28 7.20 14.47
CA ARG A 198 -16.82 8.55 14.28
C ARG A 198 -17.00 8.91 12.81
N GLN A 199 -16.67 7.99 11.89
CA GLN A 199 -16.72 8.21 10.46
C GLN A 199 -17.88 7.45 9.83
N ASP A 200 -18.43 8.02 8.79
CA ASP A 200 -19.30 7.31 7.86
C ASP A 200 -18.43 6.73 6.73
N LEU A 201 -18.25 5.41 6.73
CA LEU A 201 -17.45 4.72 5.72
C LEU A 201 -18.23 4.53 4.41
N GLY A 202 -19.58 4.46 4.47
CA GLY A 202 -20.44 4.25 3.31
C GLY A 202 -20.06 2.99 2.54
N ASP A 203 -20.06 3.10 1.21
CA ASP A 203 -19.71 2.00 0.29
C ASP A 203 -18.22 1.98 -0.10
N LEU A 204 -17.38 2.77 0.57
CA LEU A 204 -15.94 2.79 0.30
C LEU A 204 -15.29 1.45 0.66
N ILE A 205 -14.34 1.02 -0.15
CA ILE A 205 -13.39 -0.02 0.25
C ILE A 205 -12.38 0.61 1.21
N VAL A 206 -12.45 0.21 2.48
CA VAL A 206 -11.60 0.79 3.54
C VAL A 206 -10.63 -0.23 4.08
N SER A 207 -9.37 0.17 4.24
CA SER A 207 -8.36 -0.62 4.94
C SER A 207 -7.94 -0.02 6.27
N ALA A 208 -7.64 -0.89 7.24
CA ALA A 208 -7.11 -0.52 8.55
C ALA A 208 -5.89 -1.39 8.89
N VAL A 209 -4.72 -0.76 8.92
CA VAL A 209 -3.43 -1.44 9.11
C VAL A 209 -2.62 -0.70 10.19
N PRO A 210 -3.07 -0.70 11.46
CA PRO A 210 -2.42 0.00 12.55
C PRO A 210 -1.09 -0.64 12.97
N ASN A 211 -0.30 0.08 13.76
CA ASN A 211 0.86 -0.47 14.47
C ASN A 211 0.41 -1.42 15.58
N ALA A 212 1.30 -2.30 16.03
CA ALA A 212 1.04 -3.19 17.20
C ALA A 212 0.67 -2.42 18.49
N GLY A 213 0.97 -1.14 18.52
CA GLY A 213 0.78 -0.21 19.64
C GLY A 213 1.75 0.95 19.53
N TYR A 214 2.14 1.51 20.67
CA TYR A 214 3.19 2.52 20.73
C TYR A 214 4.53 1.86 20.99
N ALA A 215 5.55 2.26 20.22
CA ALA A 215 6.90 1.77 20.42
C ALA A 215 7.57 2.52 21.59
N ASP A 216 8.22 1.77 22.46
CA ASP A 216 9.19 2.32 23.41
C ASP A 216 10.56 2.51 22.70
N ARG A 217 11.23 3.62 22.97
CA ARG A 217 12.59 3.82 22.48
C ARG A 217 13.60 3.30 23.53
N ILE A 218 14.17 2.13 23.26
CA ILE A 218 15.17 1.51 24.13
C ILE A 218 16.50 1.47 23.36
N GLU A 219 17.55 2.06 23.91
CA GLU A 219 18.92 2.07 23.33
C GLU A 219 18.95 2.42 21.83
N ASN A 220 18.25 3.47 21.43
CA ASN A 220 18.13 3.91 20.03
C ASN A 220 17.37 2.96 19.10
N ARG A 221 16.67 1.95 19.63
CA ARG A 221 15.80 1.04 18.87
C ARG A 221 14.35 1.28 19.26
N MET A 222 13.46 1.18 18.25
CA MET A 222 12.03 1.16 18.49
C MET A 222 11.63 -0.27 18.86
N VAL A 223 11.05 -0.45 20.04
CA VAL A 223 10.63 -1.75 20.55
C VAL A 223 9.13 -1.72 20.77
N TYR A 224 8.41 -2.61 20.13
CA TYR A 224 6.98 -2.81 20.35
C TYR A 224 6.80 -3.92 21.37
N ARG A 225 5.88 -3.71 22.32
CA ARG A 225 5.52 -4.76 23.28
C ARG A 225 4.59 -5.75 22.61
N ASP A 226 4.91 -7.02 22.70
CA ASP A 226 3.99 -8.07 22.25
C ASP A 226 2.74 -8.06 23.11
N ASN A 227 1.60 -7.84 22.47
CA ASN A 227 0.27 -7.95 23.05
C ASN A 227 -0.71 -8.37 21.95
N SER A 228 -0.51 -9.57 21.44
CA SER A 228 -1.30 -10.14 20.35
C SER A 228 -2.79 -10.23 20.71
N ALA A 229 -3.14 -10.58 21.95
CA ALA A 229 -4.54 -10.64 22.40
C ALA A 229 -5.23 -9.28 22.30
N TYR A 230 -4.59 -8.23 22.80
CA TYR A 230 -5.09 -6.86 22.68
C TYR A 230 -5.23 -6.41 21.22
N PHE A 231 -4.22 -6.77 20.39
CA PHE A 231 -4.26 -6.42 18.98
C PHE A 231 -5.43 -7.11 18.27
N CYS A 232 -5.62 -8.42 18.48
CA CYS A 232 -6.72 -9.18 17.89
C CYS A 232 -8.09 -8.62 18.31
N GLU A 233 -8.32 -8.38 19.59
CA GLU A 233 -9.59 -7.82 20.11
C GLU A 233 -9.91 -6.48 19.44
N ALA A 234 -8.94 -5.59 19.34
CA ALA A 234 -9.13 -4.28 18.71
C ALA A 234 -9.34 -4.38 17.20
N MET A 235 -8.70 -5.35 16.52
CA MET A 235 -8.91 -5.59 15.09
C MET A 235 -10.26 -6.24 14.78
N GLU A 236 -10.78 -7.11 15.66
CA GLU A 236 -12.15 -7.62 15.58
C GLU A 236 -13.17 -6.47 15.69
N GLU A 237 -12.95 -5.54 16.62
CA GLU A 237 -13.77 -4.34 16.73
C GLU A 237 -13.73 -3.50 15.43
N ILE A 238 -12.55 -3.27 14.85
CA ILE A 238 -12.38 -2.54 13.58
C ILE A 238 -13.11 -3.26 12.43
N ALA A 239 -12.98 -4.58 12.33
CA ALA A 239 -13.68 -5.36 11.30
C ALA A 239 -15.21 -5.21 11.43
N GLY A 240 -15.73 -5.15 12.66
CA GLY A 240 -17.15 -4.92 12.93
C GLY A 240 -17.67 -3.55 12.53
N LEU A 241 -16.81 -2.58 12.20
CA LEU A 241 -17.18 -1.24 11.73
C LEU A 241 -17.43 -1.17 10.21
N GLY A 242 -17.29 -2.28 9.48
CA GLY A 242 -17.44 -2.30 8.02
C GLY A 242 -16.13 -2.06 7.25
N VAL A 243 -14.99 -2.15 7.93
CA VAL A 243 -13.68 -2.13 7.26
C VAL A 243 -13.48 -3.41 6.46
N ASN A 244 -13.06 -3.28 5.21
CA ASN A 244 -12.97 -4.40 4.25
C ASN A 244 -11.63 -5.14 4.31
N ILE A 245 -10.55 -4.42 4.59
CA ILE A 245 -9.19 -4.96 4.61
C ILE A 245 -8.56 -4.63 5.96
N ILE A 246 -8.14 -5.65 6.68
CA ILE A 246 -7.46 -5.50 7.98
C ILE A 246 -6.08 -6.12 7.94
N GLY A 247 -5.16 -5.57 8.69
CA GLY A 247 -3.78 -6.05 8.78
C GLY A 247 -3.00 -5.38 9.89
N GLY A 248 -1.71 -5.57 9.88
CA GLY A 248 -0.81 -4.93 10.82
C GLY A 248 0.36 -4.22 10.12
N CYS A 249 0.81 -3.10 10.71
CA CYS A 249 1.97 -2.33 10.28
C CYS A 249 3.13 -2.55 11.25
N CYS A 250 3.82 -1.49 11.65
CA CYS A 250 5.01 -1.59 12.50
C CYS A 250 4.77 -2.33 13.82
N GLY A 251 5.66 -3.29 14.11
CA GLY A 251 5.63 -4.07 15.34
C GLY A 251 4.64 -5.23 15.35
N THR A 252 3.88 -5.45 14.28
CA THR A 252 3.07 -6.66 14.09
C THR A 252 3.89 -7.73 13.39
N SER A 253 3.94 -8.93 13.94
CA SER A 253 4.68 -10.08 13.40
C SER A 253 3.76 -11.28 13.23
#